data_73102cd382d66363e1d339eebf8d06a0
#
_entry.id   73102cd382d66363e1d339eebf8d06a0
#
_cell.length_a   1.000
_cell.length_b   1.000
_cell.length_c   1.000
_cell.angle_alpha   90.00
_cell.angle_beta   90.00
_cell.angle_gamma   90.00
#
_symmetry.space_group_name_H-M   'P 1'
#
loop_
_entity.id
_entity.type
_entity.pdbx_description
1 polymer ?
#
loop_
_entity_poly.entity_id
_entity_poly.type
_entity_poly.pdbx_seq_one_letter_code
_entity_poly.pdbx_strand_id
1 'polypeptide(L)'
;MPWGLNKSHCCAQVLPPYERHDKKSGWYKGTANAIYQNLAFIDRYDPEYVLVLSGDHIYKMDYAAMIDYHEHTGADCTIAVRDVPMAEASRFGIMNTREDGTIYEFEEKPKQPKSTNASMGIYVFKWKVLREYLIRDEDDPNSDNDFGKNIIPNLLNDGHKLMAYNFQGYWKDVGTIDSLWEANMDLLGKEPAFQIRGDEKRKIYARNNAHPSSYVDAGAVIRNSFIAEGSEIYGTVRHSIISTGCRIGAGALVEDSVIMPGVTIEPNAIVRHAILGEDSIIHRGAVVGGTFAKNEKRKISVTAKSTEIAANDVLQPGEMR
;
A
#
# COMPACT_ATOMS: atom_id res chain seq x y z
N MET A 1 -16.93 11.12 -0.17
CA MET A 1 -15.81 10.63 -1.00
C MET A 1 -16.08 11.01 -2.45
N PRO A 2 -15.09 11.49 -3.22
CA PRO A 2 -15.31 11.93 -4.61
C PRO A 2 -15.54 10.78 -5.60
N TRP A 3 -15.40 9.54 -5.16
CA TRP A 3 -15.58 8.36 -5.98
C TRP A 3 -17.05 8.05 -6.19
N GLY A 4 -17.59 8.35 -7.36
CA GLY A 4 -18.93 7.94 -7.74
C GLY A 4 -20.03 9.01 -7.71
N LEU A 5 -19.72 10.27 -7.38
CA LEU A 5 -20.73 11.35 -7.33
C LEU A 5 -21.46 11.63 -8.64
N ASN A 6 -20.94 11.17 -9.79
CA ASN A 6 -21.50 11.48 -11.12
C ASN A 6 -21.86 10.24 -11.96
N LYS A 7 -21.96 9.05 -11.39
CA LYS A 7 -22.28 7.83 -12.15
C LYS A 7 -23.42 7.07 -11.49
N SER A 8 -24.53 6.93 -12.17
CA SER A 8 -25.74 6.25 -11.69
C SER A 8 -25.57 4.74 -11.46
N HIS A 9 -24.50 4.13 -11.97
CA HIS A 9 -24.24 2.69 -11.91
C HIS A 9 -22.85 2.32 -11.39
N CYS A 10 -22.03 3.30 -10.95
CA CYS A 10 -20.69 3.05 -10.40
C CYS A 10 -20.53 3.88 -9.13
N CYS A 11 -20.25 3.25 -8.02
CA CYS A 11 -19.96 3.94 -6.76
C CYS A 11 -18.80 3.27 -6.01
N ALA A 12 -18.10 4.05 -5.18
CA ALA A 12 -17.26 3.52 -4.13
C ALA A 12 -18.04 3.53 -2.82
N GLN A 13 -18.20 2.39 -2.20
CA GLN A 13 -18.91 2.24 -0.94
C GLN A 13 -18.00 1.66 0.12
N VAL A 14 -17.95 2.27 1.28
CA VAL A 14 -17.28 1.71 2.45
C VAL A 14 -18.25 0.74 3.11
N LEU A 15 -17.82 -0.51 3.28
CA LEU A 15 -18.57 -1.57 3.93
C LEU A 15 -17.85 -1.91 5.25
N PRO A 16 -18.17 -1.22 6.36
CA PRO A 16 -17.58 -1.55 7.66
C PRO A 16 -18.16 -2.86 8.18
N PRO A 17 -17.41 -3.57 9.05
CA PRO A 17 -17.97 -4.69 9.78
C PRO A 17 -19.14 -4.20 10.66
N TYR A 18 -20.16 -5.01 10.80
CA TYR A 18 -21.33 -4.69 11.62
C TYR A 18 -21.81 -5.91 12.40
N GLU A 19 -22.27 -5.69 13.62
CA GLU A 19 -22.89 -6.74 14.42
C GLU A 19 -24.33 -6.99 13.95
N ARG A 20 -24.64 -8.26 13.68
CA ARG A 20 -26.01 -8.75 13.52
C ARG A 20 -26.44 -9.45 14.79
N HIS A 21 -27.75 -9.49 15.08
CA HIS A 21 -28.30 -10.24 16.22
C HIS A 21 -28.11 -11.76 16.13
N ASP A 22 -27.67 -12.29 15.00
CA ASP A 22 -27.56 -13.72 14.68
C ASP A 22 -26.19 -14.35 15.02
N LYS A 23 -25.40 -13.78 15.92
CA LYS A 23 -24.13 -14.30 16.47
C LYS A 23 -23.00 -14.62 15.45
N LYS A 24 -23.23 -14.48 14.13
CA LYS A 24 -22.24 -14.78 13.08
C LYS A 24 -21.53 -13.53 12.53
N SER A 25 -21.84 -12.36 13.06
CA SER A 25 -21.30 -11.09 12.61
C SER A 25 -20.56 -10.38 13.74
N GLY A 26 -19.48 -9.71 13.38
CA GLY A 26 -18.58 -8.99 14.26
C GLY A 26 -17.49 -8.33 13.43
N TRP A 27 -16.38 -7.98 14.04
CA TRP A 27 -15.19 -7.55 13.30
C TRP A 27 -14.78 -8.58 12.26
N TYR A 28 -14.25 -8.13 11.13
CA TYR A 28 -13.70 -9.02 10.10
C TYR A 28 -12.58 -9.87 10.69
N LYS A 29 -12.75 -11.20 10.60
CA LYS A 29 -11.81 -12.18 11.19
C LYS A 29 -10.56 -12.36 10.30
N GLY A 30 -10.69 -12.07 9.00
CA GLY A 30 -9.65 -12.22 8.01
C GLY A 30 -10.08 -11.63 6.68
N THR A 31 -9.21 -11.72 5.69
CA THR A 31 -9.41 -11.12 4.37
C THR A 31 -10.59 -11.73 3.61
N ALA A 32 -10.78 -13.05 3.70
CA ALA A 32 -11.92 -13.76 3.11
C ALA A 32 -13.24 -13.45 3.84
N ASN A 33 -13.22 -13.37 5.18
CA ASN A 33 -14.39 -13.03 5.96
C ASN A 33 -14.92 -11.62 5.65
N ALA A 34 -14.03 -10.68 5.30
CA ALA A 34 -14.47 -9.34 4.89
C ALA A 34 -15.33 -9.37 3.62
N ILE A 35 -15.05 -10.25 2.67
CA ILE A 35 -15.89 -10.44 1.49
C ILE A 35 -17.15 -11.24 1.85
N TYR A 36 -17.01 -12.30 2.64
CA TYR A 36 -18.14 -13.13 3.10
C TYR A 36 -19.24 -12.31 3.78
N GLN A 37 -18.90 -11.45 4.73
CA GLN A 37 -19.90 -10.62 5.42
C GLN A 37 -20.68 -9.69 4.47
N ASN A 38 -20.13 -9.45 3.29
CA ASN A 38 -20.71 -8.56 2.27
C ASN A 38 -21.31 -9.29 1.05
N LEU A 39 -21.47 -10.63 1.12
CA LEU A 39 -22.05 -11.43 0.02
C LEU A 39 -23.37 -10.85 -0.51
N ALA A 40 -24.31 -10.54 0.40
CA ALA A 40 -25.63 -10.01 0.02
C ALA A 40 -25.54 -8.63 -0.70
N PHE A 41 -24.50 -7.87 -0.44
CA PHE A 41 -24.24 -6.62 -1.16
C PHE A 41 -23.74 -6.89 -2.59
N ILE A 42 -22.80 -7.80 -2.75
CA ILE A 42 -22.21 -8.17 -4.03
C ILE A 42 -23.25 -8.88 -4.90
N ASP A 43 -24.03 -9.80 -4.35
CA ASP A 43 -25.08 -10.56 -5.04
C ASP A 43 -26.13 -9.65 -5.71
N ARG A 44 -26.35 -8.42 -5.22
CA ARG A 44 -27.28 -7.45 -5.85
C ARG A 44 -26.86 -7.04 -7.27
N TYR A 45 -25.56 -7.13 -7.56
CA TYR A 45 -25.00 -6.75 -8.85
C TYR A 45 -24.88 -7.94 -9.80
N ASP A 46 -25.08 -9.17 -9.32
CA ASP A 46 -24.94 -10.43 -10.05
C ASP A 46 -23.68 -10.45 -10.96
N PRO A 47 -22.48 -10.15 -10.41
CA PRO A 47 -21.29 -10.03 -11.23
C PRO A 47 -20.85 -11.41 -11.73
N GLU A 48 -20.30 -11.46 -12.95
CA GLU A 48 -19.65 -12.65 -13.47
C GLU A 48 -18.29 -12.86 -12.79
N TYR A 49 -17.53 -11.75 -12.66
CA TYR A 49 -16.21 -11.72 -12.03
C TYR A 49 -16.15 -10.73 -10.89
N VAL A 50 -15.30 -11.03 -9.91
CA VAL A 50 -14.95 -10.12 -8.82
C VAL A 50 -13.44 -9.93 -8.80
N LEU A 51 -13.01 -8.68 -8.82
CA LEU A 51 -11.61 -8.29 -8.66
C LEU A 51 -11.39 -7.93 -7.19
N VAL A 52 -10.50 -8.67 -6.52
CA VAL A 52 -10.08 -8.46 -5.14
C VAL A 52 -8.70 -7.81 -5.13
N LEU A 53 -8.55 -6.71 -4.39
CA LEU A 53 -7.32 -5.92 -4.33
C LEU A 53 -6.87 -5.77 -2.88
N SER A 54 -5.54 -5.81 -2.65
CA SER A 54 -4.94 -5.36 -1.38
C SER A 54 -4.95 -3.84 -1.28
N GLY A 55 -5.20 -3.31 -0.08
CA GLY A 55 -5.30 -1.87 0.16
C GLY A 55 -3.99 -1.17 0.49
N ASP A 56 -2.91 -1.92 0.72
CA ASP A 56 -1.60 -1.46 1.20
C ASP A 56 -0.44 -1.74 0.24
N HIS A 57 -0.73 -1.89 -1.04
CA HIS A 57 0.27 -2.11 -2.08
C HIS A 57 0.37 -0.91 -3.02
N ILE A 58 1.59 -0.58 -3.42
CA ILE A 58 1.89 0.49 -4.38
C ILE A 58 2.25 -0.12 -5.74
N TYR A 59 1.39 0.11 -6.72
CA TYR A 59 1.59 -0.36 -8.09
C TYR A 59 0.66 0.40 -9.05
N LYS A 60 0.81 0.15 -10.34
CA LYS A 60 -0.02 0.71 -11.40
C LYS A 60 -0.34 -0.39 -12.41
N MET A 61 -1.56 -0.93 -12.40
CA MET A 61 -1.96 -2.07 -13.22
C MET A 61 -3.16 -1.72 -14.10
N ASP A 62 -3.22 -2.34 -15.27
CA ASP A 62 -4.41 -2.39 -16.10
C ASP A 62 -5.23 -3.64 -15.75
N TYR A 63 -6.26 -3.42 -14.98
CA TYR A 63 -7.12 -4.53 -14.54
C TYR A 63 -7.94 -5.15 -15.67
N ALA A 64 -8.26 -4.37 -16.73
CA ALA A 64 -8.96 -4.91 -17.89
C ALA A 64 -8.13 -6.01 -18.56
N ALA A 65 -6.83 -5.77 -18.75
CA ALA A 65 -5.94 -6.78 -19.33
C ALA A 65 -5.84 -8.06 -18.47
N MET A 66 -5.92 -7.93 -17.14
CA MET A 66 -5.95 -9.09 -16.25
C MET A 66 -7.29 -9.86 -16.33
N ILE A 67 -8.40 -9.14 -16.46
CA ILE A 67 -9.73 -9.75 -16.63
C ILE A 67 -9.82 -10.44 -17.98
N ASP A 68 -9.37 -9.80 -19.08
CA ASP A 68 -9.30 -10.40 -20.39
C ASP A 68 -8.47 -11.71 -20.39
N TYR A 69 -7.34 -11.71 -19.67
CA TYR A 69 -6.52 -12.91 -19.49
C TYR A 69 -7.29 -14.01 -18.73
N HIS A 70 -8.01 -13.64 -17.67
CA HIS A 70 -8.86 -14.55 -16.90
C HIS A 70 -9.91 -15.22 -17.78
N GLU A 71 -10.61 -14.45 -18.60
CA GLU A 71 -11.63 -14.94 -19.55
C GLU A 71 -11.02 -15.88 -20.58
N HIS A 72 -9.94 -15.45 -21.26
CA HIS A 72 -9.30 -16.25 -22.31
C HIS A 72 -8.75 -17.58 -21.81
N THR A 73 -8.23 -17.61 -20.59
CA THR A 73 -7.74 -18.85 -19.99
C THR A 73 -8.85 -19.74 -19.45
N GLY A 74 -10.06 -19.20 -19.27
CA GLY A 74 -11.20 -19.90 -18.65
C GLY A 74 -10.95 -20.27 -17.19
N ALA A 75 -10.07 -19.51 -16.50
CA ALA A 75 -9.69 -19.75 -15.11
C ALA A 75 -10.90 -19.59 -14.16
N ASP A 76 -10.87 -20.26 -13.02
CA ASP A 76 -11.79 -20.02 -11.91
C ASP A 76 -11.24 -18.95 -10.97
N CYS A 77 -9.89 -18.87 -10.86
CA CYS A 77 -9.17 -17.81 -10.20
C CYS A 77 -7.92 -17.43 -11.01
N THR A 78 -7.66 -16.13 -11.14
CA THR A 78 -6.39 -15.61 -11.67
C THR A 78 -5.73 -14.79 -10.59
N ILE A 79 -4.45 -15.05 -10.35
CA ILE A 79 -3.63 -14.39 -9.32
C ILE A 79 -2.57 -13.55 -10.01
N ALA A 80 -2.54 -12.25 -9.73
CA ALA A 80 -1.42 -11.42 -10.17
C ALA A 80 -0.15 -11.80 -9.40
N VAL A 81 0.93 -12.02 -10.14
CA VAL A 81 2.21 -12.46 -9.59
C VAL A 81 3.35 -11.57 -10.05
N ARG A 82 4.37 -11.49 -9.22
CA ARG A 82 5.60 -10.76 -9.50
C ARG A 82 6.80 -11.56 -9.03
N ASP A 83 7.86 -11.59 -9.85
CA ASP A 83 9.15 -12.08 -9.41
C ASP A 83 9.76 -11.17 -8.35
N VAL A 84 10.13 -11.74 -7.22
CA VAL A 84 10.80 -11.05 -6.12
C VAL A 84 12.17 -11.70 -5.85
N PRO A 85 13.14 -10.98 -5.24
CA PRO A 85 14.38 -11.60 -4.79
C PRO A 85 14.10 -12.79 -3.85
N MET A 86 14.84 -13.89 -4.00
CA MET A 86 14.67 -15.09 -3.17
C MET A 86 14.74 -14.79 -1.66
N ALA A 87 15.57 -13.79 -1.26
CA ALA A 87 15.69 -13.36 0.13
C ALA A 87 14.40 -12.74 0.71
N GLU A 88 13.50 -12.26 -0.15
CA GLU A 88 12.23 -11.63 0.24
C GLU A 88 11.04 -12.57 0.06
N ALA A 89 11.19 -13.65 -0.72
CA ALA A 89 10.11 -14.53 -1.11
C ALA A 89 9.34 -15.13 0.08
N SER A 90 10.01 -15.39 1.21
CA SER A 90 9.37 -15.90 2.43
C SER A 90 8.36 -14.94 3.09
N ARG A 91 8.26 -13.70 2.61
CA ARG A 91 7.29 -12.71 3.12
C ARG A 91 5.93 -12.82 2.44
N PHE A 92 5.85 -13.51 1.31
CA PHE A 92 4.69 -13.54 0.42
C PHE A 92 4.14 -14.95 0.25
N GLY A 93 2.92 -15.04 -0.25
CA GLY A 93 2.41 -16.26 -0.83
C GLY A 93 3.17 -16.58 -2.12
N ILE A 94 3.76 -17.77 -2.20
CA ILE A 94 4.61 -18.19 -3.32
C ILE A 94 3.87 -19.22 -4.17
N MET A 95 3.93 -19.04 -5.49
CA MET A 95 3.30 -19.93 -6.44
C MET A 95 4.31 -20.68 -7.28
N ASN A 96 4.03 -21.95 -7.48
CA ASN A 96 4.70 -22.77 -8.48
C ASN A 96 3.75 -22.98 -9.67
N THR A 97 4.23 -22.61 -10.86
CA THR A 97 3.45 -22.61 -12.10
C THR A 97 4.04 -23.57 -13.13
N ARG A 98 3.17 -24.08 -14.01
CA ARG A 98 3.58 -24.74 -15.25
C ARG A 98 3.97 -23.70 -16.30
N GLU A 99 4.50 -24.14 -17.43
CA GLU A 99 4.88 -23.27 -18.55
C GLU A 99 3.71 -22.47 -19.12
N ASP A 100 2.49 -23.01 -19.07
CA ASP A 100 1.26 -22.35 -19.52
C ASP A 100 0.68 -21.33 -18.52
N GLY A 101 1.36 -21.13 -17.36
CA GLY A 101 0.91 -20.26 -16.29
C GLY A 101 -0.09 -20.89 -15.32
N THR A 102 -0.44 -22.18 -15.49
CA THR A 102 -1.31 -22.88 -14.52
C THR A 102 -0.59 -23.04 -13.19
N ILE A 103 -1.22 -22.59 -12.10
CA ILE A 103 -0.73 -22.75 -10.74
C ILE A 103 -1.04 -24.18 -10.29
N TYR A 104 -0.03 -24.90 -9.84
CA TYR A 104 -0.19 -26.26 -9.30
C TYR A 104 0.14 -26.36 -7.81
N GLU A 105 0.80 -25.37 -7.24
CA GLU A 105 1.14 -25.33 -5.82
C GLU A 105 1.16 -23.88 -5.34
N PHE A 106 0.63 -23.65 -4.15
CA PHE A 106 0.64 -22.37 -3.45
C PHE A 106 1.08 -22.57 -2.01
N GLU A 107 2.04 -21.78 -1.55
CA GLU A 107 2.57 -21.82 -0.19
C GLU A 107 2.52 -20.42 0.43
N GLU A 108 1.74 -20.24 1.49
CA GLU A 108 1.64 -18.96 2.20
C GLU A 108 2.85 -18.76 3.11
N LYS A 109 3.67 -17.76 2.80
CA LYS A 109 4.86 -17.35 3.57
C LYS A 109 5.78 -18.51 3.94
N PRO A 110 6.25 -19.29 2.96
CA PRO A 110 7.07 -20.48 3.23
C PRO A 110 8.41 -20.08 3.83
N LYS A 111 8.90 -20.89 4.80
CA LYS A 111 10.24 -20.68 5.38
C LYS A 111 11.36 -20.93 4.36
N GLN A 112 11.12 -21.79 3.40
CA GLN A 112 12.05 -22.16 2.32
C GLN A 112 11.28 -22.12 0.99
N PRO A 113 11.16 -20.93 0.37
CA PRO A 113 10.44 -20.78 -0.87
C PRO A 113 11.09 -21.56 -2.02
N LYS A 114 10.28 -22.24 -2.82
CA LYS A 114 10.73 -23.01 -3.98
C LYS A 114 10.79 -22.17 -5.27
N SER A 115 10.16 -21.01 -5.26
CA SER A 115 10.02 -20.11 -6.40
C SER A 115 10.15 -18.66 -5.94
N THR A 116 10.39 -17.74 -6.88
CA THR A 116 10.40 -16.30 -6.67
C THR A 116 9.05 -15.65 -7.04
N ASN A 117 8.08 -16.46 -7.48
CA ASN A 117 6.80 -16.01 -8.02
C ASN A 117 5.83 -15.65 -6.88
N ALA A 118 5.90 -14.41 -6.42
CA ALA A 118 5.14 -13.91 -5.29
C ALA A 118 3.74 -13.43 -5.68
N SER A 119 2.73 -13.80 -4.88
CA SER A 119 1.38 -13.23 -4.97
C SER A 119 1.40 -11.75 -4.65
N MET A 120 0.76 -10.98 -5.49
CA MET A 120 0.55 -9.55 -5.25
C MET A 120 -0.69 -9.27 -4.39
N GLY A 121 -1.42 -10.30 -3.92
CA GLY A 121 -2.69 -10.08 -3.23
C GLY A 121 -3.79 -9.49 -4.13
N ILE A 122 -3.68 -9.71 -5.42
CA ILE A 122 -4.62 -9.23 -6.43
C ILE A 122 -5.20 -10.44 -7.15
N TYR A 123 -6.51 -10.59 -7.12
CA TYR A 123 -7.19 -11.77 -7.61
C TYR A 123 -8.37 -11.42 -8.50
N VAL A 124 -8.59 -12.16 -9.59
CA VAL A 124 -9.84 -12.20 -10.33
C VAL A 124 -10.47 -13.56 -10.10
N PHE A 125 -11.70 -13.59 -9.64
CA PHE A 125 -12.47 -14.82 -9.41
C PHE A 125 -13.74 -14.82 -10.22
N LYS A 126 -14.17 -15.99 -10.70
CA LYS A 126 -15.57 -16.22 -11.02
C LYS A 126 -16.40 -16.08 -9.76
N TRP A 127 -17.37 -15.16 -9.75
CA TRP A 127 -18.11 -14.85 -8.51
C TRP A 127 -18.79 -16.07 -7.91
N LYS A 128 -19.43 -16.90 -8.73
CA LYS A 128 -20.13 -18.10 -8.26
C LYS A 128 -19.20 -19.06 -7.53
N VAL A 129 -17.98 -19.24 -8.04
CA VAL A 129 -16.97 -20.11 -7.41
C VAL A 129 -16.50 -19.48 -6.09
N LEU A 130 -16.08 -18.22 -6.09
CA LEU A 130 -15.61 -17.56 -4.87
C LEU A 130 -16.70 -17.57 -3.78
N ARG A 131 -17.94 -17.26 -4.15
CA ARG A 131 -19.07 -17.22 -3.23
C ARG A 131 -19.29 -18.55 -2.49
N GLU A 132 -19.21 -19.66 -3.20
CA GLU A 132 -19.32 -21.01 -2.64
C GLU A 132 -18.22 -21.27 -1.60
N TYR A 133 -16.98 -20.97 -1.96
CA TYR A 133 -15.83 -21.17 -1.07
C TYR A 133 -15.85 -20.25 0.14
N LEU A 134 -16.32 -19.02 0.03
CA LEU A 134 -16.48 -18.11 1.17
C LEU A 134 -17.50 -18.61 2.18
N ILE A 135 -18.61 -19.21 1.71
CA ILE A 135 -19.61 -19.80 2.59
C ILE A 135 -19.06 -21.04 3.30
N ARG A 136 -18.41 -21.93 2.55
CA ARG A 136 -17.76 -23.13 3.09
C ARG A 136 -16.66 -22.80 4.11
N ASP A 137 -15.88 -21.77 3.84
CA ASP A 137 -14.80 -21.30 4.70
C ASP A 137 -15.30 -20.74 6.03
N GLU A 138 -16.40 -19.98 6.04
CA GLU A 138 -17.01 -19.45 7.28
C GLU A 138 -17.61 -20.55 8.15
N ASP A 139 -18.07 -21.65 7.54
CA ASP A 139 -18.62 -22.80 8.27
C ASP A 139 -17.51 -23.73 8.84
N ASP A 140 -16.24 -23.56 8.44
CA ASP A 140 -15.10 -24.29 8.97
C ASP A 140 -14.53 -23.62 10.24
N PRO A 141 -14.68 -24.23 11.42
CA PRO A 141 -14.19 -23.66 12.67
C PRO A 141 -12.67 -23.59 12.78
N ASN A 142 -11.92 -24.26 11.87
CA ASN A 142 -10.46 -24.26 11.83
C ASN A 142 -9.91 -23.27 10.80
N SER A 143 -10.77 -22.58 10.07
CA SER A 143 -10.32 -21.61 9.09
C SER A 143 -9.81 -20.32 9.74
N ASP A 144 -8.72 -19.78 9.20
CA ASP A 144 -8.23 -18.41 9.48
C ASP A 144 -9.03 -17.34 8.74
N ASN A 145 -10.00 -17.71 7.90
CA ASN A 145 -10.78 -16.85 7.03
C ASN A 145 -9.89 -15.96 6.10
N ASP A 146 -8.86 -16.56 5.56
CA ASP A 146 -7.82 -15.88 4.76
C ASP A 146 -7.72 -16.44 3.34
N PHE A 147 -7.50 -15.56 2.35
CA PHE A 147 -7.37 -16.00 0.96
C PHE A 147 -6.18 -16.93 0.74
N GLY A 148 -5.02 -16.58 1.28
CA GLY A 148 -3.78 -17.32 1.08
C GLY A 148 -3.73 -18.63 1.86
N LYS A 149 -4.27 -18.65 3.07
CA LYS A 149 -4.24 -19.85 3.92
C LYS A 149 -5.36 -20.83 3.64
N ASN A 150 -6.53 -20.37 3.22
CA ASN A 150 -7.74 -21.18 3.13
C ASN A 150 -8.33 -21.21 1.72
N ILE A 151 -8.75 -20.08 1.17
CA ILE A 151 -9.52 -20.05 -0.10
C ILE A 151 -8.71 -20.60 -1.27
N ILE A 152 -7.49 -20.09 -1.50
CA ILE A 152 -6.65 -20.50 -2.63
C ILE A 152 -6.21 -21.97 -2.53
N PRO A 153 -5.70 -22.46 -1.37
CA PRO A 153 -5.39 -23.87 -1.21
C PRO A 153 -6.59 -24.80 -1.40
N ASN A 154 -7.77 -24.43 -0.89
CA ASN A 154 -8.97 -25.23 -1.05
C ASN A 154 -9.40 -25.32 -2.52
N LEU A 155 -9.35 -24.23 -3.27
CA LEU A 155 -9.62 -24.23 -4.72
C LEU A 155 -8.64 -25.15 -5.48
N LEU A 156 -7.35 -25.09 -5.16
CA LEU A 156 -6.34 -25.97 -5.76
C LEU A 156 -6.59 -27.44 -5.46
N ASN A 157 -6.88 -27.76 -4.19
CA ASN A 157 -7.14 -29.14 -3.74
C ASN A 157 -8.39 -29.74 -4.39
N ASP A 158 -9.40 -28.93 -4.64
CA ASP A 158 -10.64 -29.34 -5.28
C ASP A 158 -10.54 -29.37 -6.83
N GLY A 159 -9.36 -29.06 -7.37
CA GLY A 159 -9.05 -29.19 -8.81
C GLY A 159 -9.54 -28.03 -9.67
N HIS A 160 -9.83 -26.88 -9.08
CA HIS A 160 -10.13 -25.66 -9.85
C HIS A 160 -8.95 -25.17 -10.67
N LYS A 161 -9.23 -24.50 -11.76
CA LYS A 161 -8.21 -23.93 -12.63
C LYS A 161 -7.75 -22.57 -12.12
N LEU A 162 -6.54 -22.52 -11.56
CA LEU A 162 -5.89 -21.29 -11.12
C LEU A 162 -4.78 -20.91 -12.09
N MET A 163 -4.75 -19.62 -12.49
CA MET A 163 -3.78 -19.07 -13.43
C MET A 163 -2.96 -17.94 -12.81
N ALA A 164 -1.68 -17.91 -13.12
CA ALA A 164 -0.79 -16.81 -12.74
C ALA A 164 -0.77 -15.74 -13.84
N TYR A 165 -1.09 -14.50 -13.49
CA TYR A 165 -0.94 -13.33 -14.36
C TYR A 165 0.35 -12.61 -14.01
N ASN A 166 1.38 -12.73 -14.86
CA ASN A 166 2.68 -12.15 -14.62
C ASN A 166 2.65 -10.63 -14.85
N PHE A 167 2.62 -9.86 -13.76
CA PHE A 167 2.61 -8.41 -13.79
C PHE A 167 4.01 -7.85 -14.06
N GLN A 168 4.10 -7.03 -15.10
CA GLN A 168 5.31 -6.28 -15.43
C GLN A 168 5.18 -4.83 -14.99
N GLY A 169 5.91 -4.40 -13.98
CA GLY A 169 5.85 -3.04 -13.49
C GLY A 169 6.37 -2.90 -12.06
N TYR A 170 6.35 -1.70 -11.53
CA TYR A 170 6.66 -1.47 -10.13
C TYR A 170 5.58 -2.05 -9.23
N TRP A 171 5.98 -2.75 -8.20
CA TRP A 171 5.13 -3.22 -7.12
C TRP A 171 5.89 -3.24 -5.80
N LYS A 172 5.28 -2.72 -4.75
CA LYS A 172 5.82 -2.76 -3.39
C LYS A 172 4.69 -2.89 -2.36
N ASP A 173 4.83 -3.87 -1.49
CA ASP A 173 4.06 -3.99 -0.26
C ASP A 173 4.64 -3.02 0.78
N VAL A 174 3.80 -2.13 1.31
CA VAL A 174 4.19 -1.11 2.30
C VAL A 174 3.72 -1.43 3.72
N GLY A 175 3.55 -2.69 4.04
CA GLY A 175 3.15 -3.20 5.35
C GLY A 175 4.19 -3.01 6.47
N THR A 176 5.37 -2.45 6.17
CA THR A 176 6.39 -2.10 7.17
C THR A 176 6.82 -0.64 7.03
N ILE A 177 7.34 -0.05 8.12
CA ILE A 177 7.86 1.33 8.13
C ILE A 177 8.98 1.49 7.10
N ASP A 178 9.90 0.53 7.04
CA ASP A 178 11.01 0.55 6.09
C ASP A 178 10.50 0.54 4.65
N SER A 179 9.56 -0.36 4.30
CA SER A 179 9.00 -0.44 2.95
C SER A 179 8.16 0.78 2.58
N LEU A 180 7.43 1.38 3.53
CA LEU A 180 6.71 2.62 3.31
C LEU A 180 7.67 3.79 3.02
N TRP A 181 8.75 3.91 3.80
CA TRP A 181 9.77 4.91 3.56
C TRP A 181 10.44 4.72 2.20
N GLU A 182 10.87 3.50 1.89
CA GLU A 182 11.49 3.16 0.61
C GLU A 182 10.57 3.44 -0.59
N ALA A 183 9.27 3.08 -0.50
CA ALA A 183 8.32 3.34 -1.58
C ALA A 183 8.18 4.83 -1.89
N ASN A 184 8.31 5.70 -0.87
CA ASN A 184 8.35 7.14 -1.07
C ASN A 184 9.67 7.60 -1.70
N MET A 185 10.81 7.03 -1.30
CA MET A 185 12.11 7.36 -1.89
C MET A 185 12.22 6.86 -3.35
N ASP A 186 11.57 5.76 -3.70
CA ASP A 186 11.50 5.21 -5.07
C ASP A 186 10.82 6.16 -6.08
N LEU A 187 10.11 7.18 -5.61
CA LEU A 187 9.53 8.25 -6.45
C LEU A 187 10.55 9.31 -6.86
N LEU A 188 11.71 9.36 -6.21
CA LEU A 188 12.71 10.42 -6.36
C LEU A 188 13.77 10.04 -7.39
N GLY A 189 14.47 11.04 -7.88
CA GLY A 189 15.57 10.87 -8.84
C GLY A 189 15.21 11.31 -10.27
N LYS A 190 16.19 11.22 -11.16
CA LYS A 190 16.00 11.51 -12.59
C LYS A 190 15.22 10.40 -13.27
N GLU A 191 15.49 9.17 -12.90
CA GLU A 191 14.83 7.94 -13.36
C GLU A 191 14.29 7.21 -12.14
N PRO A 192 13.10 7.63 -11.63
CA PRO A 192 12.54 7.02 -10.44
C PRO A 192 12.09 5.57 -10.72
N ALA A 193 12.24 4.70 -9.74
CA ALA A 193 11.79 3.30 -9.84
C ALA A 193 10.27 3.21 -10.06
N PHE A 194 9.51 4.15 -9.49
CA PHE A 194 8.08 4.31 -9.73
C PHE A 194 7.75 5.73 -10.19
N GLN A 195 7.19 5.84 -11.41
CA GLN A 195 6.84 7.14 -11.99
C GLN A 195 5.35 7.42 -11.86
N ILE A 196 5.02 8.46 -11.08
CA ILE A 196 3.63 8.92 -10.89
C ILE A 196 3.25 10.05 -11.85
N ARG A 197 4.23 10.72 -12.46
CA ARG A 197 4.05 11.85 -13.38
C ARG A 197 4.06 11.38 -14.84
N GLY A 198 3.36 12.11 -15.71
CA GLY A 198 3.48 11.96 -17.17
C GLY A 198 2.66 10.82 -17.78
N ASP A 199 1.97 10.01 -17.03
CA ASP A 199 1.06 8.99 -17.57
C ASP A 199 -0.37 9.51 -17.60
N GLU A 200 -0.74 10.18 -18.68
CA GLU A 200 -2.09 10.75 -18.87
C GLU A 200 -3.18 9.68 -19.03
N LYS A 201 -2.81 8.46 -19.46
CA LYS A 201 -3.76 7.37 -19.68
C LYS A 201 -4.18 6.69 -18.37
N ARG A 202 -3.30 6.69 -17.38
CA ARG A 202 -3.52 6.03 -16.08
C ARG A 202 -3.30 7.01 -14.96
N LYS A 203 -4.24 7.95 -14.80
CA LYS A 203 -4.19 8.97 -13.74
C LYS A 203 -4.37 8.33 -12.38
N ILE A 204 -3.55 8.77 -11.42
CA ILE A 204 -3.75 8.45 -10.00
C ILE A 204 -4.67 9.54 -9.42
N TYR A 205 -5.78 9.11 -8.84
CA TYR A 205 -6.73 10.00 -8.19
C TYR A 205 -6.50 9.97 -6.69
N ALA A 206 -6.41 11.14 -6.09
CA ALA A 206 -6.26 11.31 -4.66
C ALA A 206 -7.29 12.31 -4.12
N ARG A 207 -7.41 12.36 -2.81
CA ARG A 207 -8.19 13.40 -2.15
C ARG A 207 -7.50 14.75 -2.38
N ASN A 208 -8.22 15.69 -2.96
CA ASN A 208 -7.75 17.07 -3.13
C ASN A 208 -8.39 17.95 -2.05
N ASN A 209 -7.57 18.56 -1.21
CA ASN A 209 -8.01 19.46 -0.15
C ASN A 209 -8.02 20.93 -0.60
N ALA A 210 -7.80 21.22 -1.89
CA ALA A 210 -7.81 22.56 -2.48
C ALA A 210 -6.88 23.55 -1.75
N HIS A 211 -5.63 23.19 -1.58
CA HIS A 211 -4.60 24.08 -1.03
C HIS A 211 -4.13 25.11 -2.07
N PRO A 212 -3.63 26.29 -1.64
CA PRO A 212 -2.97 27.24 -2.54
C PRO A 212 -1.67 26.64 -3.08
N SER A 213 -1.07 27.32 -4.05
CA SER A 213 0.27 26.97 -4.54
C SER A 213 1.30 27.00 -3.40
N SER A 214 2.32 26.14 -3.48
CA SER A 214 3.41 26.16 -2.52
C SER A 214 4.26 27.43 -2.65
N TYR A 215 4.76 27.94 -1.52
CA TYR A 215 5.68 29.04 -1.45
C TYR A 215 7.10 28.53 -1.14
N VAL A 216 8.08 29.00 -1.88
CA VAL A 216 9.51 28.71 -1.64
C VAL A 216 10.24 30.02 -1.46
N ASP A 217 10.82 30.24 -0.28
CA ASP A 217 11.57 31.42 0.07
C ASP A 217 12.88 31.51 -0.72
N ALA A 218 13.37 32.73 -0.95
CA ALA A 218 14.62 32.97 -1.71
C ALA A 218 15.87 32.34 -1.05
N GLY A 219 15.86 32.17 0.27
CA GLY A 219 16.93 31.49 1.03
C GLY A 219 16.76 29.97 1.15
N ALA A 220 15.67 29.41 0.67
CA ALA A 220 15.41 27.98 0.74
C ALA A 220 16.26 27.18 -0.24
N VAL A 221 16.59 25.93 0.12
CA VAL A 221 17.35 25.01 -0.75
C VAL A 221 16.55 23.73 -0.94
N ILE A 222 16.10 23.44 -2.14
CA ILE A 222 15.40 22.20 -2.49
C ILE A 222 16.22 21.37 -3.47
N ARG A 223 16.45 20.09 -3.16
CA ARG A 223 17.19 19.16 -4.02
C ARG A 223 16.51 17.79 -4.05
N ASN A 224 16.21 17.29 -5.25
CA ASN A 224 15.68 15.94 -5.49
C ASN A 224 14.53 15.60 -4.52
N SER A 225 13.47 16.41 -4.47
CA SER A 225 12.37 16.30 -3.51
C SER A 225 11.04 16.62 -4.17
N PHE A 226 9.95 16.05 -3.67
CA PHE A 226 8.60 16.46 -3.99
C PHE A 226 8.09 17.43 -2.94
N ILE A 227 7.46 18.51 -3.42
CA ILE A 227 6.78 19.51 -2.57
C ILE A 227 5.34 19.58 -3.06
N ALA A 228 4.39 19.16 -2.21
CA ALA A 228 2.98 19.23 -2.53
C ALA A 228 2.41 20.64 -2.25
N GLU A 229 1.22 20.90 -2.78
CA GLU A 229 0.51 22.18 -2.68
C GLU A 229 0.29 22.65 -1.23
N GLY A 230 0.21 23.95 -1.03
CA GLY A 230 -0.01 24.58 0.28
C GLY A 230 1.20 24.59 1.21
N SER A 231 2.35 24.10 0.77
CA SER A 231 3.54 24.02 1.62
C SER A 231 4.37 25.32 1.56
N GLU A 232 4.96 25.73 2.69
CA GLU A 232 5.83 26.90 2.83
C GLU A 232 7.25 26.43 3.18
N ILE A 233 8.22 26.70 2.32
CA ILE A 233 9.60 26.23 2.48
C ILE A 233 10.56 27.41 2.69
N TYR A 234 11.09 27.57 3.89
CA TYR A 234 12.08 28.57 4.26
C TYR A 234 13.46 27.93 4.55
N GLY A 235 13.53 26.62 4.73
CA GLY A 235 14.72 25.86 5.08
C GLY A 235 15.29 25.03 3.94
N THR A 236 16.04 24.00 4.30
CA THR A 236 16.67 23.07 3.34
C THR A 236 15.90 21.75 3.30
N VAL A 237 15.51 21.31 2.10
CA VAL A 237 14.86 20.02 1.85
C VAL A 237 15.67 19.24 0.82
N ARG A 238 16.11 18.04 1.18
CA ARG A 238 16.92 17.15 0.33
C ARG A 238 16.37 15.75 0.33
N HIS A 239 16.23 15.15 -0.85
CA HIS A 239 15.83 13.75 -1.03
C HIS A 239 14.63 13.36 -0.13
N SER A 240 13.57 14.17 -0.17
CA SER A 240 12.44 14.05 0.76
C SER A 240 11.10 14.29 0.06
N ILE A 241 10.05 13.77 0.65
CA ILE A 241 8.67 13.97 0.22
C ILE A 241 8.00 14.91 1.24
N ILE A 242 7.54 16.06 0.77
CA ILE A 242 6.77 17.03 1.58
C ILE A 242 5.33 17.01 1.08
N SER A 243 4.42 16.56 1.94
CA SER A 243 2.98 16.50 1.65
C SER A 243 2.33 17.88 1.75
N THR A 244 1.01 17.95 1.55
CA THR A 244 0.24 19.20 1.49
C THR A 244 0.26 19.98 2.80
N GLY A 245 0.33 21.31 2.70
CA GLY A 245 0.16 22.20 3.85
C GLY A 245 1.27 22.17 4.89
N CYS A 246 2.45 21.66 4.54
CA CYS A 246 3.60 21.60 5.46
C CYS A 246 4.33 22.94 5.55
N ARG A 247 4.96 23.21 6.70
CA ARG A 247 5.81 24.38 6.90
C ARG A 247 7.22 23.96 7.34
N ILE A 248 8.25 24.37 6.59
CA ILE A 248 9.67 24.13 6.91
C ILE A 248 10.33 25.45 7.23
N GLY A 249 10.68 25.68 8.50
CA GLY A 249 11.20 26.93 9.02
C GLY A 249 12.61 27.27 8.54
N ALA A 250 12.99 28.53 8.67
CA ALA A 250 14.31 29.02 8.26
C ALA A 250 15.44 28.30 9.04
N GLY A 251 16.49 27.88 8.33
CA GLY A 251 17.61 27.11 8.91
C GLY A 251 17.28 25.66 9.27
N ALA A 252 16.02 25.22 9.13
CA ALA A 252 15.68 23.82 9.31
C ALA A 252 16.23 22.97 8.17
N LEU A 253 16.55 21.70 8.46
CA LEU A 253 17.02 20.71 7.51
C LEU A 253 16.10 19.48 7.54
N VAL A 254 15.54 19.12 6.37
CA VAL A 254 14.82 17.89 6.13
C VAL A 254 15.58 17.08 5.07
N GLU A 255 15.99 15.87 5.43
CA GLU A 255 16.80 15.01 4.58
C GLU A 255 16.33 13.54 4.68
N ASP A 256 16.25 12.85 3.52
CA ASP A 256 15.86 11.43 3.44
C ASP A 256 14.56 11.12 4.23
N SER A 257 13.55 11.98 4.15
CA SER A 257 12.39 11.92 5.05
C SER A 257 11.07 12.07 4.31
N VAL A 258 10.01 11.51 4.91
CA VAL A 258 8.62 11.62 4.45
C VAL A 258 7.86 12.47 5.48
N ILE A 259 7.36 13.61 5.03
CA ILE A 259 6.64 14.57 5.85
C ILE A 259 5.17 14.53 5.45
N MET A 260 4.33 14.02 6.34
CA MET A 260 2.89 13.88 6.12
C MET A 260 2.17 15.24 6.14
N PRO A 261 0.89 15.31 5.70
CA PRO A 261 0.17 16.58 5.62
C PRO A 261 0.14 17.39 6.93
N GLY A 262 0.22 18.72 6.81
CA GLY A 262 0.03 19.66 7.93
C GLY A 262 1.19 19.75 8.91
N VAL A 263 2.29 19.03 8.69
CA VAL A 263 3.44 19.05 9.59
C VAL A 263 4.14 20.40 9.59
N THR A 264 4.47 20.89 10.78
CA THR A 264 5.28 22.10 11.00
C THR A 264 6.65 21.74 11.56
N ILE A 265 7.71 22.13 10.85
CA ILE A 265 9.10 22.01 11.31
C ILE A 265 9.61 23.42 11.54
N GLU A 266 9.84 23.76 12.82
CA GLU A 266 10.24 25.11 13.23
C GLU A 266 11.71 25.42 12.87
N PRO A 267 12.14 26.71 12.96
CA PRO A 267 13.49 27.12 12.61
C PRO A 267 14.59 26.34 13.31
N ASN A 268 15.65 25.99 12.54
CA ASN A 268 16.85 25.25 12.98
C ASN A 268 16.59 23.82 13.47
N ALA A 269 15.40 23.26 13.31
CA ALA A 269 15.15 21.84 13.59
C ALA A 269 15.77 20.96 12.48
N ILE A 270 16.16 19.73 12.85
CA ILE A 270 16.79 18.76 11.94
C ILE A 270 15.96 17.49 11.90
N VAL A 271 15.57 17.06 10.70
CA VAL A 271 14.83 15.82 10.46
C VAL A 271 15.56 14.98 9.42
N ARG A 272 15.96 13.76 9.80
CA ARG A 272 16.68 12.83 8.92
C ARG A 272 16.18 11.40 9.07
N HIS A 273 16.03 10.69 7.93
CA HIS A 273 15.57 9.30 7.90
C HIS A 273 14.34 9.09 8.80
N ALA A 274 13.29 9.89 8.56
CA ALA A 274 12.10 9.90 9.40
C ALA A 274 10.81 9.90 8.56
N ILE A 275 9.74 9.42 9.16
CA ILE A 275 8.36 9.61 8.71
C ILE A 275 7.65 10.41 9.79
N LEU A 276 7.27 11.64 9.49
CA LEU A 276 6.50 12.47 10.41
C LEU A 276 5.00 12.35 10.12
N GLY A 277 4.25 11.93 11.14
CA GLY A 277 2.80 11.79 11.06
C GLY A 277 2.08 13.11 10.85
N GLU A 278 0.85 13.06 10.33
CA GLU A 278 0.02 14.24 10.05
C GLU A 278 -0.05 15.19 11.23
N ASP A 279 -0.04 16.51 10.95
CA ASP A 279 -0.21 17.59 11.93
C ASP A 279 0.83 17.60 13.06
N SER A 280 1.96 16.89 12.92
CA SER A 280 3.04 16.91 13.92
C SER A 280 3.79 18.24 13.92
N ILE A 281 4.32 18.61 15.09
CA ILE A 281 5.12 19.84 15.27
C ILE A 281 6.50 19.46 15.79
N ILE A 282 7.53 19.84 15.03
CA ILE A 282 8.94 19.70 15.44
C ILE A 282 9.44 21.08 15.85
N HIS A 283 9.54 21.32 17.13
CA HIS A 283 9.89 22.63 17.66
C HIS A 283 11.34 23.02 17.39
N ARG A 284 11.63 24.30 17.59
CA ARG A 284 12.91 24.93 17.29
C ARG A 284 14.11 24.13 17.83
N GLY A 285 15.08 23.86 16.97
CA GLY A 285 16.33 23.19 17.35
C GLY A 285 16.18 21.71 17.68
N ALA A 286 14.98 21.13 17.63
CA ALA A 286 14.79 19.70 17.87
C ALA A 286 15.44 18.87 16.76
N VAL A 287 15.86 17.65 17.08
CA VAL A 287 16.50 16.71 16.17
C VAL A 287 15.68 15.42 16.12
N VAL A 288 15.27 15.01 14.93
CA VAL A 288 14.56 13.75 14.69
C VAL A 288 15.39 12.86 13.78
N GLY A 289 15.67 11.63 14.25
CA GLY A 289 16.43 10.65 13.49
C GLY A 289 17.93 10.95 13.41
N GLY A 290 18.61 10.44 12.40
CA GLY A 290 20.06 10.57 12.28
C GLY A 290 20.62 10.23 10.91
N THR A 291 21.94 10.25 10.82
CA THR A 291 22.71 9.86 9.62
C THR A 291 23.25 8.45 9.78
N PHE A 292 23.35 7.71 8.67
CA PHE A 292 23.86 6.35 8.63
C PHE A 292 25.00 6.24 7.64
N ALA A 293 25.99 5.40 7.94
CA ALA A 293 27.04 5.05 6.99
C ALA A 293 26.44 4.24 5.79
N LYS A 294 27.12 4.26 4.65
CA LYS A 294 26.62 3.63 3.41
C LYS A 294 26.24 2.15 3.55
N ASN A 295 26.86 1.42 4.47
CA ASN A 295 26.62 -0.02 4.71
C ASN A 295 25.90 -0.29 6.04
N GLU A 296 25.44 0.74 6.73
CA GLU A 296 24.72 0.61 7.98
C GLU A 296 23.22 0.43 7.69
N LYS A 297 22.56 -0.46 8.47
CA LYS A 297 21.10 -0.59 8.39
C LYS A 297 20.46 0.69 8.90
N ARG A 298 19.69 1.35 8.04
CA ARG A 298 18.93 2.55 8.41
C ARG A 298 17.90 2.21 9.46
N LYS A 299 17.64 3.18 10.33
CA LYS A 299 16.59 3.10 11.34
C LYS A 299 15.69 4.31 11.18
N ILE A 300 14.50 4.09 10.66
CA ILE A 300 13.54 5.16 10.38
C ILE A 300 12.83 5.57 11.67
N SER A 301 12.94 6.86 12.04
CA SER A 301 12.22 7.41 13.17
C SER A 301 10.81 7.81 12.75
N VAL A 302 9.82 7.62 13.62
CA VAL A 302 8.42 7.85 13.28
C VAL A 302 7.73 8.66 14.36
N THR A 303 6.94 9.66 13.96
CA THR A 303 5.97 10.30 14.85
C THR A 303 4.54 9.88 14.47
N ALA A 304 3.70 9.70 15.47
CA ALA A 304 2.26 9.53 15.25
C ALA A 304 1.62 10.87 14.82
N LYS A 305 0.33 10.80 14.45
CA LYS A 305 -0.43 12.02 14.13
C LYS A 305 -0.48 12.97 15.34
N SER A 306 -0.33 14.28 15.08
CA SER A 306 -0.40 15.37 16.06
C SER A 306 0.62 15.23 17.20
N THR A 307 1.77 14.59 16.93
CA THR A 307 2.87 14.50 17.89
C THR A 307 3.68 15.78 17.92
N GLU A 308 4.07 16.24 19.13
CA GLU A 308 4.98 17.37 19.32
C GLU A 308 6.33 16.87 19.83
N ILE A 309 7.43 17.30 19.17
CA ILE A 309 8.80 17.12 19.66
C ILE A 309 9.26 18.47 20.20
N ALA A 310 9.51 18.52 21.51
CA ALA A 310 9.82 19.78 22.23
C ALA A 310 11.11 20.45 21.70
N ALA A 311 11.23 21.77 21.97
CA ALA A 311 12.39 22.52 21.52
C ALA A 311 13.70 21.94 22.10
N ASN A 312 14.70 21.75 21.22
CA ASN A 312 16.00 21.14 21.50
C ASN A 312 15.94 19.67 21.97
N ASP A 313 14.76 19.01 21.90
CA ASP A 313 14.62 17.58 22.20
C ASP A 313 15.18 16.72 21.05
N VAL A 314 15.48 15.46 21.36
CA VAL A 314 16.05 14.52 20.40
C VAL A 314 15.22 13.24 20.35
N LEU A 315 14.65 12.94 19.20
CA LEU A 315 14.10 11.63 18.88
C LEU A 315 15.18 10.81 18.19
N GLN A 316 15.65 9.76 18.84
CA GLN A 316 16.78 8.95 18.37
C GLN A 316 16.44 8.16 17.08
N PRO A 317 17.46 7.75 16.28
CA PRO A 317 17.25 6.91 15.10
C PRO A 317 16.48 5.60 15.42
N GLY A 318 15.35 5.40 14.73
CA GLY A 318 14.45 4.24 14.90
C GLY A 318 13.51 4.34 16.11
N GLU A 319 13.51 5.45 16.81
CA GLU A 319 12.54 5.71 17.89
C GLU A 319 11.18 6.12 17.32
N MET A 320 10.10 5.77 18.02
CA MET A 320 8.72 6.07 17.64
C MET A 320 8.03 6.82 18.79
N ARG A 321 7.30 7.86 18.45
CA ARG A 321 6.47 8.65 19.40
C ARG A 321 5.07 8.89 18.84
#